data_b0a851895f8c4c61b99ab8c59b803d5b
#
_entry.id   b0a851895f8c4c61b99ab8c59b803d5b
#
_cell.length_a   1.000
_cell.length_b   1.000
_cell.length_c   1.000
_cell.angle_alpha   90.00
_cell.angle_beta   90.00
_cell.angle_gamma   90.00
#
_symmetry.space_group_name_H-M   'P 1'
#
loop_
_entity.id
_entity.type
_entity.pdbx_description
1 polymer ?
#
loop_
_entity_poly.entity_id
_entity_poly.type
_entity_poly.pdbx_seq_one_letter_code
_entity_poly.pdbx_strand_id
1 'polypeptide(L)'
;QSDAYLLLKFDGNSTKEIEETYDKVAKLCLEQGALDVLISDTQEREESIWKARGAFLEAIKGSTTYMDEVDMVVPRSRVNEMVTYLHDLHNEIDIRIKSFGHAGDGNLHAYILKDDLSDEEWEKRMSAAMEKINQKAHELEGQVSGEHGIGYAKKPYLRESLPEKNLDLMNGIKKVFDPKNILNPHKVAQR
;
A
#
# COMPACT_ATOMS: atom_id res chain seq x y z
N GLN A 1 -10.92 -20.17 -5.65
CA GLN A 1 -10.69 -18.86 -5.00
C GLN A 1 -9.23 -18.81 -4.60
N SER A 2 -8.51 -17.76 -4.98
CA SER A 2 -7.10 -17.56 -4.67
C SER A 2 -6.96 -16.55 -3.53
N ASP A 3 -5.90 -16.67 -2.75
CA ASP A 3 -5.62 -15.76 -1.62
C ASP A 3 -5.07 -14.42 -2.12
N ALA A 4 -4.42 -14.41 -3.29
CA ALA A 4 -3.88 -13.21 -3.92
C ALA A 4 -4.05 -13.22 -5.45
N TYR A 5 -4.09 -12.03 -6.03
CA TYR A 5 -4.12 -11.82 -7.48
C TYR A 5 -3.02 -10.82 -7.85
N LEU A 6 -2.27 -11.17 -8.90
CA LEU A 6 -1.27 -10.29 -9.49
C LEU A 6 -1.73 -9.87 -10.89
N LEU A 7 -1.93 -8.58 -11.10
CA LEU A 7 -2.22 -8.00 -12.40
C LEU A 7 -0.92 -7.43 -12.99
N LEU A 8 -0.54 -7.96 -14.15
CA LEU A 8 0.65 -7.52 -14.89
C LEU A 8 0.23 -6.85 -16.19
N LYS A 9 0.87 -5.72 -16.51
CA LYS A 9 0.72 -5.04 -17.79
C LYS A 9 2.08 -4.97 -18.46
N PHE A 10 2.11 -5.31 -19.74
CA PHE A 10 3.30 -5.25 -20.58
C PHE A 10 3.08 -4.23 -21.71
N ASP A 11 4.12 -3.50 -22.03
CA ASP A 11 4.22 -2.65 -23.21
C ASP A 11 5.50 -3.00 -23.99
N GLY A 12 5.56 -2.62 -25.25
CA GLY A 12 6.69 -2.93 -26.11
C GLY A 12 6.53 -2.30 -27.48
N ASN A 13 7.58 -2.40 -28.30
CA ASN A 13 7.63 -1.81 -29.63
C ASN A 13 6.89 -2.63 -30.70
N SER A 14 6.52 -3.86 -30.40
CA SER A 14 5.77 -4.73 -31.31
C SER A 14 4.93 -5.77 -30.53
N THR A 15 3.82 -6.21 -31.14
CA THR A 15 2.99 -7.28 -30.59
C THR A 15 3.79 -8.54 -30.29
N LYS A 16 4.69 -8.90 -31.21
CA LYS A 16 5.57 -10.08 -31.02
C LYS A 16 6.44 -10.00 -29.77
N GLU A 17 7.03 -8.82 -29.50
CA GLU A 17 7.85 -8.60 -28.30
C GLU A 17 7.01 -8.74 -27.02
N ILE A 18 5.80 -8.20 -27.04
CA ILE A 18 4.85 -8.31 -25.93
C ILE A 18 4.46 -9.78 -25.71
N GLU A 19 4.11 -10.51 -26.78
CA GLU A 19 3.74 -11.93 -26.74
C GLU A 19 4.88 -12.78 -26.15
N GLU A 20 6.11 -12.61 -26.65
CA GLU A 20 7.27 -13.32 -26.12
C GLU A 20 7.53 -13.00 -24.63
N THR A 21 7.19 -11.80 -24.19
CA THR A 21 7.39 -11.37 -22.80
C THR A 21 6.34 -12.00 -21.88
N TYR A 22 5.06 -11.91 -22.23
CA TYR A 22 4.03 -12.51 -21.36
C TYR A 22 4.12 -14.04 -21.33
N ASP A 23 4.52 -14.72 -22.40
CA ASP A 23 4.75 -16.16 -22.40
C ASP A 23 5.85 -16.58 -21.40
N LYS A 24 6.95 -15.84 -21.37
CA LYS A 24 8.06 -16.08 -20.41
C LYS A 24 7.60 -15.84 -18.98
N VAL A 25 6.87 -14.74 -18.75
CA VAL A 25 6.38 -14.38 -17.41
C VAL A 25 5.31 -15.35 -16.95
N ALA A 26 4.37 -15.75 -17.81
CA ALA A 26 3.35 -16.75 -17.49
C ALA A 26 3.99 -18.08 -17.06
N LYS A 27 4.98 -18.56 -17.80
CA LYS A 27 5.76 -19.75 -17.41
C LYS A 27 6.39 -19.60 -16.02
N LEU A 28 7.06 -18.47 -15.80
CA LEU A 28 7.71 -18.19 -14.51
C LEU A 28 6.67 -18.19 -13.37
N CYS A 29 5.52 -17.56 -13.57
CA CYS A 29 4.46 -17.53 -12.55
C CYS A 29 3.99 -18.95 -12.20
N LEU A 30 3.73 -19.81 -13.21
CA LEU A 30 3.32 -21.18 -12.98
C LEU A 30 4.42 -22.00 -12.29
N GLU A 31 5.69 -21.85 -12.68
CA GLU A 31 6.83 -22.48 -12.03
C GLU A 31 7.01 -22.05 -10.56
N GLN A 32 6.60 -20.82 -10.22
CA GLN A 32 6.61 -20.29 -8.87
C GLN A 32 5.32 -20.58 -8.08
N GLY A 33 4.43 -21.40 -8.62
CA GLY A 33 3.25 -21.90 -7.92
C GLY A 33 1.96 -21.10 -8.13
N ALA A 34 1.90 -20.25 -9.15
CA ALA A 34 0.63 -19.64 -9.53
C ALA A 34 -0.38 -20.74 -9.92
N LEU A 35 -1.63 -20.59 -9.46
CA LEU A 35 -2.69 -21.55 -9.74
C LEU A 35 -3.12 -21.49 -11.19
N ASP A 36 -3.13 -20.31 -11.78
CA ASP A 36 -3.51 -20.07 -13.16
C ASP A 36 -2.92 -18.72 -13.64
N VAL A 37 -2.79 -18.58 -14.97
CA VAL A 37 -2.39 -17.34 -15.63
C VAL A 37 -3.36 -17.07 -16.78
N LEU A 38 -4.12 -15.99 -16.66
CA LEU A 38 -5.10 -15.56 -17.66
C LEU A 38 -4.52 -14.39 -18.45
N ILE A 39 -4.60 -14.48 -19.78
CA ILE A 39 -4.15 -13.44 -20.69
C ILE A 39 -5.37 -12.67 -21.20
N SER A 40 -5.28 -11.35 -21.14
CA SER A 40 -6.24 -10.43 -21.74
C SER A 40 -5.64 -9.88 -23.03
N ASP A 41 -6.22 -10.25 -24.15
CA ASP A 41 -5.72 -9.98 -25.50
C ASP A 41 -6.67 -9.09 -26.32
N THR A 42 -7.75 -8.63 -25.71
CA THR A 42 -8.72 -7.72 -26.35
C THR A 42 -8.92 -6.46 -25.52
N GLN A 43 -9.14 -5.34 -26.19
CA GLN A 43 -9.39 -4.07 -25.53
C GLN A 43 -10.56 -4.14 -24.53
N GLU A 44 -11.64 -4.82 -24.87
CA GLU A 44 -12.83 -4.98 -24.02
C GLU A 44 -12.47 -5.69 -22.71
N ARG A 45 -11.67 -6.76 -22.77
CA ARG A 45 -11.21 -7.50 -21.59
C ARG A 45 -10.27 -6.67 -20.73
N GLU A 46 -9.34 -5.95 -21.35
CA GLU A 46 -8.45 -5.03 -20.65
C GLU A 46 -9.25 -3.97 -19.90
N GLU A 47 -10.18 -3.29 -20.57
CA GLU A 47 -11.04 -2.27 -19.95
C GLU A 47 -11.84 -2.85 -18.77
N SER A 48 -12.37 -4.08 -18.90
CA SER A 48 -13.08 -4.76 -17.83
C SER A 48 -12.20 -5.05 -16.63
N ILE A 49 -10.96 -5.49 -16.83
CA ILE A 49 -10.00 -5.76 -15.76
C ILE A 49 -9.63 -4.45 -15.04
N TRP A 50 -9.31 -3.39 -15.78
CA TRP A 50 -8.98 -2.10 -15.20
C TRP A 50 -10.16 -1.47 -14.46
N LYS A 51 -11.38 -1.62 -14.98
CA LYS A 51 -12.60 -1.20 -14.29
C LYS A 51 -12.79 -1.97 -12.99
N ALA A 52 -12.61 -3.28 -13.00
CA ALA A 52 -12.66 -4.10 -11.78
C ALA A 52 -11.61 -3.68 -10.75
N ARG A 53 -10.35 -3.48 -11.18
CA ARG A 53 -9.26 -3.00 -10.31
C ARG A 53 -9.59 -1.62 -9.73
N GLY A 54 -10.12 -0.69 -10.52
CA GLY A 54 -10.53 0.63 -10.06
C GLY A 54 -11.68 0.62 -9.06
N ALA A 55 -12.49 -0.44 -9.04
CA ALA A 55 -13.61 -0.59 -8.13
C ALA A 55 -13.22 -1.21 -6.76
N PHE A 56 -11.98 -1.65 -6.55
CA PHE A 56 -11.59 -2.34 -5.31
C PHE A 56 -11.83 -1.49 -4.07
N LEU A 57 -11.43 -0.22 -4.09
CA LEU A 57 -11.63 0.67 -2.95
C LEU A 57 -13.12 0.85 -2.63
N GLU A 58 -13.95 1.07 -3.63
CA GLU A 58 -15.40 1.23 -3.44
C GLU A 58 -16.06 -0.08 -2.96
N ALA A 59 -15.58 -1.23 -3.42
CA ALA A 59 -16.04 -2.52 -2.94
C ALA A 59 -15.68 -2.74 -1.46
N ILE A 60 -14.48 -2.32 -1.04
CA ILE A 60 -14.04 -2.36 0.36
C ILE A 60 -14.91 -1.42 1.20
N LYS A 61 -15.09 -0.16 0.79
CA LYS A 61 -15.95 0.81 1.47
C LYS A 61 -17.39 0.29 1.63
N GLY A 62 -17.95 -0.32 0.59
CA GLY A 62 -19.29 -0.88 0.63
C GLY A 62 -19.42 -2.13 1.51
N SER A 63 -18.32 -2.72 1.97
CA SER A 63 -18.29 -3.94 2.78
C SER A 63 -18.13 -3.71 4.28
N THR A 64 -18.03 -2.46 4.72
CA THR A 64 -17.80 -2.09 6.12
C THR A 64 -18.51 -0.78 6.49
N THR A 65 -18.71 -0.54 7.76
CA THR A 65 -19.34 0.71 8.26
C THR A 65 -18.38 1.88 8.31
N TYR A 66 -17.11 1.61 8.57
CA TYR A 66 -16.01 2.58 8.59
C TYR A 66 -14.67 1.87 8.33
N MET A 67 -13.69 2.61 7.88
CA MET A 67 -12.34 2.07 7.67
C MET A 67 -11.29 3.16 7.81
N ASP A 68 -10.05 2.74 8.08
CA ASP A 68 -8.87 3.59 7.98
C ASP A 68 -7.82 2.94 7.08
N GLU A 69 -6.83 3.70 6.63
CA GLU A 69 -5.87 3.27 5.63
C GLU A 69 -4.44 3.55 6.07
N VAL A 70 -3.58 2.57 5.88
CA VAL A 70 -2.12 2.72 5.94
C VAL A 70 -1.56 2.59 4.53
N ASP A 71 -1.02 3.69 4.01
CA ASP A 71 -0.25 3.75 2.77
C ASP A 71 1.23 3.63 3.13
N MET A 72 1.86 2.54 2.77
CA MET A 72 3.27 2.26 3.05
C MET A 72 4.01 1.83 1.79
N VAL A 73 5.33 1.98 1.81
CA VAL A 73 6.20 1.42 0.78
C VAL A 73 7.26 0.55 1.43
N VAL A 74 7.55 -0.58 0.84
CA VAL A 74 8.64 -1.49 1.22
C VAL A 74 9.50 -1.81 0.00
N PRO A 75 10.77 -2.22 0.18
CA PRO A 75 11.55 -2.72 -0.95
C PRO A 75 10.79 -3.80 -1.71
N ARG A 76 10.82 -3.77 -3.04
CA ARG A 76 10.07 -4.72 -3.89
C ARG A 76 10.28 -6.19 -3.51
N SER A 77 11.50 -6.54 -3.11
CA SER A 77 11.84 -7.88 -2.63
C SER A 77 11.16 -8.26 -1.30
N ARG A 78 10.61 -7.29 -0.58
CA ARG A 78 9.94 -7.46 0.71
C ARG A 78 8.42 -7.38 0.63
N VAL A 79 7.85 -7.11 -0.56
CA VAL A 79 6.38 -7.02 -0.75
C VAL A 79 5.68 -8.29 -0.27
N ASN A 80 6.19 -9.46 -0.64
CA ASN A 80 5.59 -10.73 -0.21
C ASN A 80 5.60 -10.88 1.33
N GLU A 81 6.70 -10.53 1.99
CA GLU A 81 6.81 -10.59 3.44
C GLU A 81 5.81 -9.65 4.13
N MET A 82 5.66 -8.43 3.59
CA MET A 82 4.68 -7.47 4.12
C MET A 82 3.24 -7.93 3.93
N VAL A 83 2.90 -8.47 2.75
CA VAL A 83 1.54 -8.99 2.49
C VAL A 83 1.20 -10.18 3.41
N THR A 84 2.15 -11.09 3.61
CA THR A 84 1.99 -12.21 4.55
C THR A 84 1.78 -11.69 5.97
N TYR A 85 2.58 -10.72 6.40
CA TYR A 85 2.43 -10.09 7.71
C TYR A 85 1.04 -9.44 7.90
N LEU A 86 0.53 -8.72 6.90
CA LEU A 86 -0.81 -8.13 6.97
C LEU A 86 -1.91 -9.18 7.11
N HIS A 87 -1.75 -10.33 6.45
CA HIS A 87 -2.67 -11.45 6.58
C HIS A 87 -2.64 -12.06 7.98
N ASP A 88 -1.44 -12.27 8.55
CA ASP A 88 -1.28 -12.80 9.90
C ASP A 88 -1.78 -11.83 10.97
N LEU A 89 -1.51 -10.54 10.79
CA LEU A 89 -1.97 -9.49 11.68
C LEU A 89 -3.50 -9.40 11.75
N HIS A 90 -4.21 -9.66 10.64
CA HIS A 90 -5.66 -9.76 10.60
C HIS A 90 -6.18 -10.75 11.66
N ASN A 91 -5.54 -11.90 11.78
CA ASN A 91 -5.93 -12.94 12.74
C ASN A 91 -5.44 -12.62 14.17
N GLU A 92 -4.25 -12.04 14.31
CA GLU A 92 -3.64 -11.69 15.61
C GLU A 92 -4.46 -10.66 16.38
N ILE A 93 -4.94 -9.61 15.72
CA ILE A 93 -5.66 -8.51 16.35
C ILE A 93 -7.19 -8.74 16.29
N ASP A 94 -7.64 -9.73 15.53
CA ASP A 94 -9.06 -9.96 15.27
C ASP A 94 -9.75 -8.72 14.69
N ILE A 95 -9.16 -8.17 13.62
CA ILE A 95 -9.68 -7.05 12.86
C ILE A 95 -9.51 -7.31 11.37
N ARG A 96 -10.52 -7.04 10.57
CA ARG A 96 -10.46 -7.31 9.14
C ARG A 96 -9.53 -6.33 8.44
N ILE A 97 -8.47 -6.86 7.81
CA ILE A 97 -7.52 -6.10 7.00
C ILE A 97 -7.62 -6.59 5.55
N LYS A 98 -7.68 -5.65 4.62
CA LYS A 98 -7.60 -5.89 3.18
C LYS A 98 -6.45 -5.07 2.62
N SER A 99 -5.72 -5.63 1.66
CA SER A 99 -4.60 -4.92 1.05
C SER A 99 -4.59 -5.09 -0.46
N PHE A 100 -4.18 -4.04 -1.14
CA PHE A 100 -3.80 -4.05 -2.55
C PHE A 100 -2.80 -2.92 -2.79
N GLY A 101 -2.15 -2.89 -3.94
CA GLY A 101 -1.17 -1.82 -4.20
C GLY A 101 -0.44 -2.02 -5.51
N HIS A 102 0.72 -1.41 -5.59
CA HIS A 102 1.59 -1.36 -6.76
C HIS A 102 2.88 -2.15 -6.46
N ALA A 103 2.84 -3.48 -6.68
CA ALA A 103 3.97 -4.36 -6.36
C ALA A 103 5.27 -3.96 -7.08
N GLY A 104 5.15 -3.36 -8.30
CA GLY A 104 6.29 -2.85 -9.07
C GLY A 104 7.04 -1.71 -8.39
N ASP A 105 6.37 -0.94 -7.54
CA ASP A 105 6.92 0.20 -6.79
C ASP A 105 7.17 -0.13 -5.31
N GLY A 106 6.66 -1.27 -4.85
CA GLY A 106 6.69 -1.63 -3.43
C GLY A 106 5.63 -0.91 -2.58
N ASN A 107 4.74 -0.13 -3.22
CA ASN A 107 3.68 0.60 -2.54
C ASN A 107 2.49 -0.30 -2.24
N LEU A 108 2.09 -0.35 -0.98
CA LEU A 108 0.99 -1.14 -0.47
C LEU A 108 0.01 -0.27 0.32
N HIS A 109 -1.27 -0.49 0.10
CA HIS A 109 -2.36 0.09 0.88
C HIS A 109 -2.99 -1.01 1.73
N ALA A 110 -2.99 -0.85 3.04
CA ALA A 110 -3.69 -1.72 3.97
C ALA A 110 -4.92 -0.99 4.52
N TYR A 111 -6.08 -1.54 4.28
CA TYR A 111 -7.37 -1.03 4.75
C TYR A 111 -7.78 -1.81 5.98
N ILE A 112 -7.88 -1.12 7.09
CA ILE A 112 -8.34 -1.65 8.39
C ILE A 112 -9.83 -1.35 8.47
N LEU A 113 -10.65 -2.37 8.66
CA LEU A 113 -12.11 -2.26 8.54
C LEU A 113 -12.79 -2.42 9.90
N LYS A 114 -13.73 -1.51 10.20
CA LYS A 114 -14.44 -1.49 11.48
C LYS A 114 -15.50 -2.58 11.60
N ASP A 115 -16.22 -2.84 10.52
CA ASP A 115 -17.35 -3.75 10.50
C ASP A 115 -18.36 -3.45 11.64
N ASP A 116 -18.69 -4.46 12.45
CA ASP A 116 -19.64 -4.34 13.56
C ASP A 116 -18.97 -4.06 14.93
N LEU A 117 -17.66 -3.71 14.95
CA LEU A 117 -16.96 -3.38 16.19
C LEU A 117 -17.57 -2.12 16.84
N SER A 118 -17.63 -2.10 18.17
CA SER A 118 -17.94 -0.88 18.93
C SER A 118 -16.88 0.19 18.67
N ASP A 119 -17.19 1.45 18.91
CA ASP A 119 -16.24 2.56 18.71
C ASP A 119 -14.99 2.37 19.59
N GLU A 120 -15.15 1.91 20.82
CA GLU A 120 -14.02 1.66 21.74
C GLU A 120 -13.11 0.53 21.25
N GLU A 121 -13.66 -0.62 20.84
CA GLU A 121 -12.87 -1.73 20.28
C GLU A 121 -12.24 -1.35 18.95
N TRP A 122 -12.95 -0.58 18.13
CA TRP A 122 -12.40 -0.05 16.87
C TRP A 122 -11.15 0.81 17.11
N GLU A 123 -11.25 1.85 17.93
CA GLU A 123 -10.12 2.74 18.20
C GLU A 123 -8.90 1.99 18.75
N LYS A 124 -9.13 1.05 19.67
CA LYS A 124 -8.09 0.22 20.26
C LYS A 124 -7.41 -0.67 19.23
N ARG A 125 -8.17 -1.45 18.45
CA ARG A 125 -7.63 -2.41 17.49
C ARG A 125 -7.03 -1.70 16.27
N MET A 126 -7.66 -0.66 15.77
CA MET A 126 -7.17 0.16 14.68
C MET A 126 -5.82 0.81 15.03
N SER A 127 -5.71 1.43 16.20
CA SER A 127 -4.45 2.02 16.66
C SER A 127 -3.34 0.98 16.77
N ALA A 128 -3.63 -0.19 17.34
CA ALA A 128 -2.67 -1.29 17.43
C ALA A 128 -2.26 -1.83 16.04
N ALA A 129 -3.21 -1.93 15.11
CA ALA A 129 -2.91 -2.34 13.74
C ALA A 129 -2.01 -1.33 13.04
N MET A 130 -2.33 -0.04 13.11
CA MET A 130 -1.53 1.04 12.52
C MET A 130 -0.10 1.04 13.04
N GLU A 131 0.08 0.95 14.36
CA GLU A 131 1.40 0.90 14.99
C GLU A 131 2.21 -0.29 14.48
N LYS A 132 1.65 -1.50 14.53
CA LYS A 132 2.32 -2.73 14.08
C LYS A 132 2.65 -2.71 12.59
N ILE A 133 1.77 -2.20 11.73
CA ILE A 133 1.99 -2.08 10.29
C ILE A 133 3.16 -1.11 10.01
N ASN A 134 3.17 0.06 10.64
CA ASN A 134 4.24 1.03 10.45
C ASN A 134 5.59 0.52 11.01
N GLN A 135 5.58 -0.15 12.16
CA GLN A 135 6.77 -0.79 12.71
C GLN A 135 7.31 -1.86 11.76
N LYS A 136 6.45 -2.75 11.24
CA LYS A 136 6.87 -3.78 10.28
C LYS A 136 7.41 -3.17 8.99
N ALA A 137 6.80 -2.12 8.46
CA ALA A 137 7.32 -1.41 7.30
C ALA A 137 8.73 -0.85 7.56
N HIS A 138 8.96 -0.27 8.74
CA HIS A 138 10.28 0.21 9.16
C HIS A 138 11.31 -0.94 9.29
N GLU A 139 10.94 -2.07 9.91
CA GLU A 139 11.80 -3.27 10.01
C GLU A 139 12.21 -3.81 8.63
N LEU A 140 11.35 -3.66 7.63
CA LEU A 140 11.61 -4.02 6.25
C LEU A 140 12.37 -2.96 5.44
N GLU A 141 12.92 -1.94 6.10
CA GLU A 141 13.60 -0.80 5.46
C GLU A 141 12.66 0.01 4.54
N GLY A 142 11.37 0.00 4.85
CA GLY A 142 10.32 0.72 4.15
C GLY A 142 10.11 2.14 4.65
N GLN A 143 9.05 2.78 4.14
CA GLN A 143 8.66 4.14 4.52
C GLN A 143 7.15 4.18 4.86
N VAL A 144 6.79 5.13 5.70
CA VAL A 144 5.43 5.30 6.26
C VAL A 144 4.44 5.97 5.31
N SER A 145 4.88 6.33 4.13
CA SER A 145 4.01 6.81 3.06
C SER A 145 4.63 6.50 1.70
N GLY A 146 3.87 5.81 0.85
CA GLY A 146 4.22 5.58 -0.54
C GLY A 146 3.85 6.77 -1.41
N GLU A 147 2.60 7.20 -1.39
CA GLU A 147 2.08 8.23 -2.30
C GLU A 147 1.15 9.26 -1.66
N HIS A 148 0.52 8.95 -0.50
CA HIS A 148 -0.48 9.84 0.11
C HIS A 148 0.13 11.02 0.89
N GLY A 149 1.42 10.96 1.20
CA GLY A 149 2.12 11.98 2.00
C GLY A 149 1.88 11.83 3.51
N ILE A 150 2.59 12.65 4.26
CA ILE A 150 2.65 12.57 5.72
C ILE A 150 1.52 13.35 6.39
N GLY A 151 1.27 14.56 5.93
CA GLY A 151 0.27 15.45 6.53
C GLY A 151 0.51 15.67 8.02
N TYR A 152 -0.54 15.54 8.80
CA TYR A 152 -0.53 15.63 10.26
C TYR A 152 -0.46 14.25 10.93
N ALA A 153 -1.25 13.29 10.45
CA ALA A 153 -1.46 11.99 11.10
C ALA A 153 -0.20 11.10 11.13
N LYS A 154 0.61 11.13 10.08
CA LYS A 154 1.81 10.29 9.96
C LYS A 154 3.09 10.92 10.54
N LYS A 155 3.01 12.09 11.16
CA LYS A 155 4.18 12.78 11.77
C LYS A 155 4.96 11.93 12.78
N PRO A 156 4.33 11.23 13.73
CA PRO A 156 5.07 10.38 14.67
C PRO A 156 5.89 9.34 13.93
N TYR A 157 5.29 8.62 13.01
CA TYR A 157 5.94 7.56 12.24
C TYR A 157 7.08 8.08 11.33
N LEU A 158 6.91 9.28 10.73
CA LEU A 158 7.98 9.91 9.96
C LEU A 158 9.22 10.18 10.82
N ARG A 159 9.01 10.65 12.05
CA ARG A 159 10.10 10.94 12.97
C ARG A 159 10.85 9.69 13.42
N GLU A 160 10.17 8.57 13.55
CA GLU A 160 10.78 7.29 13.87
C GLU A 160 11.53 6.68 12.68
N SER A 161 11.07 6.96 11.45
CA SER A 161 11.63 6.38 10.22
C SER A 161 12.80 7.17 9.63
N LEU A 162 12.99 8.45 10.00
CA LEU A 162 14.02 9.31 9.41
C LEU A 162 15.03 9.81 10.44
N PRO A 163 16.32 9.87 10.07
CA PRO A 163 17.34 10.57 10.86
C PRO A 163 16.96 12.03 11.10
N GLU A 164 17.28 12.56 12.29
CA GLU A 164 16.99 13.94 12.67
C GLU A 164 17.53 14.98 11.67
N LYS A 165 18.69 14.72 11.09
CA LYS A 165 19.28 15.56 10.05
C LYS A 165 18.39 15.71 8.81
N ASN A 166 17.66 14.67 8.42
CA ASN A 166 16.73 14.73 7.29
C ASN A 166 15.52 15.61 7.66
N LEU A 167 15.01 15.50 8.88
CA LEU A 167 13.94 16.35 9.38
C LEU A 167 14.36 17.83 9.44
N ASP A 168 15.59 18.11 9.83
CA ASP A 168 16.16 19.46 9.84
C ASP A 168 16.27 20.04 8.43
N LEU A 169 16.72 19.23 7.46
CA LEU A 169 16.75 19.64 6.04
C LEU A 169 15.35 19.95 5.50
N MET A 170 14.37 19.10 5.77
CA MET A 170 12.97 19.31 5.37
C MET A 170 12.42 20.62 5.96
N ASN A 171 12.67 20.87 7.25
CA ASN A 171 12.28 22.11 7.92
C ASN A 171 13.03 23.34 7.38
N GLY A 172 14.31 23.19 7.05
CA GLY A 172 15.11 24.22 6.41
C GLY A 172 14.56 24.63 5.05
N ILE A 173 14.23 23.67 4.20
CA ILE A 173 13.61 23.91 2.90
C ILE A 173 12.28 24.65 3.07
N LYS A 174 11.42 24.15 3.97
CA LYS A 174 10.13 24.81 4.24
C LYS A 174 10.33 26.27 4.68
N LYS A 175 11.29 26.55 5.56
CA LYS A 175 11.55 27.89 6.08
C LYS A 175 11.99 28.88 4.99
N VAL A 176 12.64 28.41 3.92
CA VAL A 176 13.01 29.26 2.77
C VAL A 176 11.75 29.79 2.06
N PHE A 177 10.74 28.94 1.88
CA PHE A 177 9.52 29.29 1.16
C PHE A 177 8.44 29.88 2.08
N ASP A 178 8.44 29.52 3.35
CA ASP A 178 7.45 29.95 4.33
C ASP A 178 8.14 30.40 5.65
N PRO A 179 8.86 31.54 5.63
CA PRO A 179 9.59 32.02 6.78
C PRO A 179 8.70 32.40 7.98
N LYS A 180 7.42 32.66 7.72
CA LYS A 180 6.41 32.99 8.77
C LYS A 180 5.64 31.79 9.27
N ASN A 181 5.87 30.59 8.68
CA ASN A 181 5.19 29.35 9.02
C ASN A 181 3.65 29.45 9.02
N ILE A 182 3.09 30.10 8.01
CA ILE A 182 1.65 30.29 7.83
C ILE A 182 1.01 29.27 6.87
N LEU A 183 1.84 28.58 6.06
CA LEU A 183 1.39 27.57 5.10
C LEU A 183 1.39 26.19 5.77
N ASN A 184 0.21 25.61 5.95
CA ASN A 184 0.07 24.27 6.55
C ASN A 184 0.91 24.08 7.83
N PRO A 185 0.74 24.91 8.86
CA PRO A 185 1.52 24.81 10.09
C PRO A 185 1.33 23.43 10.76
N HIS A 186 2.34 22.96 11.46
CA HIS A 186 2.36 21.70 12.21
C HIS A 186 2.22 20.41 11.37
N LYS A 187 2.43 20.48 10.05
CA LYS A 187 2.37 19.31 9.17
C LYS A 187 3.78 18.83 8.78
N VAL A 188 3.87 17.57 8.33
CA VAL A 188 5.07 16.89 7.85
C VAL A 188 6.18 16.87 8.93
N ALA A 189 7.34 17.45 8.65
CA ALA A 189 8.49 17.46 9.54
C ALA A 189 8.44 18.52 10.67
N GLN A 190 7.44 19.39 10.68
CA GLN A 190 7.34 20.46 11.67
C GLN A 190 7.11 19.92 13.09
N ARG A 191 7.77 20.56 14.06
CA ARG A 191 7.63 20.26 15.51
C ARG A 191 6.29 20.75 16.05
#